data_aacb5d6f866d7ad4d65d25ec32693535
#
_entry.id   aacb5d6f866d7ad4d65d25ec32693535
#
_cell.length_a   1.000
_cell.length_b   1.000
_cell.length_c   1.000
_cell.angle_alpha   90.00
_cell.angle_beta   90.00
_cell.angle_gamma   90.00
#
_symmetry.space_group_name_H-M   'P 1'
#
loop_
_entity.id
_entity.type
_entity.pdbx_description
1 polymer ?
#
loop_
_entity_poly.entity_id
_entity_poly.type
_entity_poly.pdbx_seq_one_letter_code
_entity_poly.pdbx_strand_id
1 'polypeptide(L)'
;MKIFDCFMYFDEDLLLELRVNKLNDVVDKGIIIESKLTHKGKCKKLKFDINKFEKFKQKINYYPLEKLVIDKNLKLKKNWSQHHLIDQSIRNSISKYLTDASDDDWIIISDIDELPNPVVIQNFDKRKKYSFFKQQLFYYKFNLKCILEPPWYGSRLCVKRYLKSPQWLRNIKVNDGNNFFKKFFYNHQILENGGWHFSSVKKPSEIITKLKSFAHNELVKEYMLDENYIKNKIGN
;
A
#
# COMPACT_ATOMS: atom_id res chain seq x y z
N MET A 1 -14.20 11.58 -14.64
CA MET A 1 -13.99 10.43 -13.73
C MET A 1 -12.50 10.26 -13.59
N LYS A 2 -11.96 10.57 -12.42
CA LYS A 2 -10.53 10.60 -12.11
C LYS A 2 -10.12 9.35 -11.33
N ILE A 3 -8.83 9.04 -11.35
CA ILE A 3 -8.22 7.97 -10.57
C ILE A 3 -7.25 8.59 -9.57
N PHE A 4 -7.49 8.33 -8.29
CA PHE A 4 -6.67 8.75 -7.17
C PHE A 4 -5.85 7.57 -6.67
N ASP A 5 -4.55 7.73 -6.58
CA ASP A 5 -3.63 6.74 -6.03
C ASP A 5 -3.20 7.16 -4.63
N CYS A 6 -3.64 6.40 -3.61
CA CYS A 6 -3.54 6.80 -2.21
C CYS A 6 -2.72 5.79 -1.41
N PHE A 7 -1.66 6.26 -0.76
CA PHE A 7 -0.75 5.41 -0.02
C PHE A 7 -0.04 6.17 1.11
N MET A 8 0.54 5.38 2.02
CA MET A 8 1.40 5.90 3.08
C MET A 8 2.85 5.90 2.61
N TYR A 9 3.60 6.94 3.01
CA TYR A 9 5.02 7.07 2.76
C TYR A 9 5.79 7.12 4.09
N PHE A 10 6.96 6.50 4.14
CA PHE A 10 7.83 6.50 5.31
C PHE A 10 9.25 7.01 4.98
N ASP A 11 9.91 6.41 3.98
CA ASP A 11 11.25 6.78 3.49
C ASP A 11 11.61 6.07 2.16
N GLU A 12 10.60 5.71 1.39
CA GLU A 12 10.76 4.85 0.21
C GLU A 12 10.88 5.68 -1.09
N ASP A 13 11.83 6.64 -1.17
CA ASP A 13 12.01 7.50 -2.35
C ASP A 13 12.11 6.72 -3.67
N LEU A 14 12.89 5.63 -3.70
CA LEU A 14 13.05 4.80 -4.90
C LEU A 14 11.74 4.17 -5.37
N LEU A 15 10.94 3.65 -4.42
CA LEU A 15 9.63 3.07 -4.75
C LEU A 15 8.63 4.14 -5.15
N LEU A 16 8.70 5.31 -4.52
CA LEU A 16 7.88 6.45 -4.91
C LEU A 16 8.21 6.91 -6.33
N GLU A 17 9.49 7.06 -6.67
CA GLU A 17 9.92 7.43 -8.02
C GLU A 17 9.44 6.42 -9.06
N LEU A 18 9.63 5.13 -8.80
CA LEU A 18 9.12 4.07 -9.66
C LEU A 18 7.60 4.16 -9.84
N ARG A 19 6.86 4.37 -8.73
CA ARG A 19 5.41 4.46 -8.72
C ARG A 19 4.89 5.63 -9.53
N VAL A 20 5.37 6.83 -9.28
CA VAL A 20 4.89 8.03 -9.99
C VAL A 20 5.23 7.99 -11.48
N ASN A 21 6.41 7.44 -11.85
CA ASN A 21 6.77 7.26 -13.26
C ASN A 21 5.86 6.24 -13.95
N LYS A 22 5.59 5.09 -13.32
CA LYS A 22 4.80 4.01 -13.92
C LYS A 22 3.32 4.35 -14.02
N LEU A 23 2.79 5.09 -13.05
CA LEU A 23 1.36 5.39 -12.97
C LEU A 23 0.99 6.75 -13.56
N ASN A 24 1.97 7.54 -14.03
CA ASN A 24 1.74 8.90 -14.52
C ASN A 24 0.61 9.04 -15.52
N ASP A 25 0.49 8.12 -16.46
CA ASP A 25 -0.46 8.22 -17.57
C ASP A 25 -1.85 7.68 -17.24
N VAL A 26 -2.00 7.04 -16.07
CA VAL A 26 -3.25 6.39 -15.66
C VAL A 26 -3.83 6.94 -14.36
N VAL A 27 -3.03 7.69 -13.59
CA VAL A 27 -3.42 8.32 -12.33
C VAL A 27 -3.51 9.83 -12.51
N ASP A 28 -4.62 10.41 -12.06
CA ASP A 28 -4.83 11.87 -12.11
C ASP A 28 -4.22 12.56 -10.89
N LYS A 29 -4.31 11.95 -9.70
CA LYS A 29 -3.83 12.51 -8.43
C LYS A 29 -3.23 11.43 -7.53
N GLY A 30 -2.06 11.72 -6.97
CA GLY A 30 -1.43 10.95 -5.89
C GLY A 30 -1.72 11.58 -4.54
N ILE A 31 -2.26 10.83 -3.59
CA ILE A 31 -2.45 11.24 -2.19
C ILE A 31 -1.41 10.53 -1.33
N ILE A 32 -0.45 11.28 -0.84
CA ILE A 32 0.67 10.76 -0.05
C ILE A 32 0.48 11.19 1.40
N ILE A 33 0.39 10.22 2.30
CA ILE A 33 0.30 10.47 3.73
C ILE A 33 1.62 10.08 4.39
N GLU A 34 2.22 11.00 5.14
CA GLU A 34 3.37 10.69 5.99
C GLU A 34 3.07 11.08 7.44
N SER A 35 3.26 10.15 8.37
CA SER A 35 3.08 10.40 9.81
C SER A 35 4.40 10.73 10.48
N LYS A 36 4.38 11.65 11.47
CA LYS A 36 5.48 11.85 12.44
C LYS A 36 5.66 10.68 13.41
N LEU A 37 4.79 9.68 13.35
CA LEU A 37 4.93 8.46 14.14
C LEU A 37 5.35 7.29 13.26
N THR A 38 6.25 6.47 13.76
CA THR A 38 6.50 5.13 13.21
C THR A 38 5.32 4.21 13.52
N HIS A 39 5.24 3.05 12.87
CA HIS A 39 4.23 2.03 13.18
C HIS A 39 4.26 1.59 14.67
N LYS A 40 5.40 1.73 15.35
CA LYS A 40 5.55 1.49 16.80
C LYS A 40 5.17 2.68 17.70
N GLY A 41 4.65 3.76 17.13
CA GLY A 41 4.27 4.97 17.87
C GLY A 41 5.43 5.84 18.30
N LYS A 42 6.67 5.58 17.85
CA LYS A 42 7.82 6.44 18.13
C LYS A 42 7.84 7.64 17.18
N CYS A 43 8.22 8.80 17.68
CA CYS A 43 8.39 9.98 16.84
C CYS A 43 9.48 9.79 15.79
N LYS A 44 9.24 10.29 14.58
CA LYS A 44 10.21 10.38 13.49
C LYS A 44 10.14 11.74 12.81
N LYS A 45 11.21 12.12 12.10
CA LYS A 45 11.20 13.26 11.19
C LYS A 45 10.45 12.89 9.90
N LEU A 46 9.76 13.87 9.33
CA LEU A 46 9.20 13.75 7.98
C LEU A 46 10.35 13.74 6.98
N LYS A 47 10.23 12.92 5.95
CA LYS A 47 11.30 12.66 4.98
C LYS A 47 10.92 13.01 3.54
N PHE A 48 9.62 13.15 3.27
CA PHE A 48 9.17 13.48 1.92
C PHE A 48 9.68 14.87 1.51
N ASP A 49 10.26 14.93 0.31
CA ASP A 49 10.72 16.16 -0.32
C ASP A 49 10.18 16.21 -1.76
N ILE A 50 9.27 17.13 -2.02
CA ILE A 50 8.63 17.31 -3.35
C ILE A 50 9.65 17.68 -4.44
N ASN A 51 10.76 18.32 -4.08
CA ASN A 51 11.75 18.74 -5.07
C ASN A 51 12.44 17.54 -5.76
N LYS A 52 12.48 16.38 -5.12
CA LYS A 52 12.94 15.13 -5.74
C LYS A 52 11.97 14.62 -6.83
N PHE A 53 10.74 15.10 -6.83
CA PHE A 53 9.64 14.66 -7.70
C PHE A 53 9.04 15.82 -8.51
N GLU A 54 9.81 16.85 -8.81
CA GLU A 54 9.38 18.10 -9.46
C GLU A 54 8.53 17.83 -10.71
N LYS A 55 8.94 16.86 -11.54
CA LYS A 55 8.20 16.43 -12.74
C LYS A 55 6.74 16.05 -12.47
N PHE A 56 6.43 15.58 -11.26
CA PHE A 56 5.12 15.07 -10.86
C PHE A 56 4.40 15.98 -9.87
N LYS A 57 4.96 17.13 -9.53
CA LYS A 57 4.47 18.05 -8.50
C LYS A 57 3.00 18.41 -8.65
N GLN A 58 2.51 18.59 -9.88
CA GLN A 58 1.10 18.92 -10.13
C GLN A 58 0.13 17.77 -9.85
N LYS A 59 0.63 16.52 -9.80
CA LYS A 59 -0.18 15.34 -9.50
C LYS A 59 -0.03 14.86 -8.06
N ILE A 60 1.01 15.29 -7.35
CA ILE A 60 1.30 14.85 -5.98
C ILE A 60 0.64 15.81 -4.98
N ASN A 61 -0.21 15.27 -4.15
CA ASN A 61 -0.76 15.93 -2.98
C ASN A 61 -0.19 15.25 -1.73
N TYR A 62 0.71 15.96 -1.04
CA TYR A 62 1.37 15.45 0.17
C TYR A 62 0.73 16.03 1.43
N TYR A 63 0.46 15.16 2.40
CA TYR A 63 -0.19 15.50 3.65
C TYR A 63 0.57 14.94 4.85
N PRO A 64 1.36 15.77 5.55
CA PRO A 64 2.01 15.37 6.78
C PRO A 64 1.01 15.25 7.92
N LEU A 65 1.07 14.15 8.67
CA LEU A 65 0.31 13.98 9.90
C LEU A 65 1.18 14.37 11.10
N GLU A 66 1.04 15.61 11.54
CA GLU A 66 1.71 16.14 12.74
C GLU A 66 1.24 15.44 14.01
N LYS A 67 -0.06 15.17 14.09
CA LYS A 67 -0.72 14.45 15.17
C LYS A 67 -1.57 13.35 14.61
N LEU A 68 -1.43 12.15 15.14
CA LEU A 68 -2.27 11.02 14.78
C LEU A 68 -3.42 10.88 15.78
N VAL A 69 -4.63 10.94 15.27
CA VAL A 69 -5.82 10.58 16.04
C VAL A 69 -6.09 9.11 15.80
N ILE A 70 -5.99 8.30 16.85
CA ILE A 70 -6.32 6.88 16.76
C ILE A 70 -7.83 6.74 16.51
N ASP A 71 -8.19 6.05 15.45
CA ASP A 71 -9.57 5.80 15.11
C ASP A 71 -10.19 4.79 16.09
N LYS A 72 -11.08 5.31 16.95
CA LYS A 72 -11.75 4.52 18.00
C LYS A 72 -12.69 3.42 17.46
N ASN A 73 -13.06 3.50 16.17
CA ASN A 73 -13.92 2.52 15.52
C ASN A 73 -13.15 1.30 15.00
N LEU A 74 -11.82 1.36 15.01
CA LEU A 74 -10.98 0.25 14.60
C LEU A 74 -11.01 -0.86 15.66
N LYS A 75 -11.30 -2.08 15.21
CA LYS A 75 -11.25 -3.26 16.04
C LYS A 75 -9.96 -4.04 15.77
N LEU A 76 -9.19 -4.28 16.82
CA LEU A 76 -8.06 -5.20 16.74
C LEU A 76 -8.54 -6.63 16.54
N LYS A 77 -7.91 -7.35 15.63
CA LYS A 77 -8.03 -8.82 15.59
C LYS A 77 -7.32 -9.41 16.81
N LYS A 78 -7.75 -10.59 17.26
CA LYS A 78 -7.28 -11.25 18.49
C LYS A 78 -5.76 -11.28 18.68
N ASN A 79 -5.00 -11.33 17.58
CA ASN A 79 -3.53 -11.44 17.59
C ASN A 79 -2.83 -10.14 17.15
N TRP A 80 -3.54 -9.00 17.11
CA TRP A 80 -2.98 -7.73 16.66
C TRP A 80 -2.60 -6.83 17.84
N SER A 81 -1.44 -6.20 17.74
CA SER A 81 -0.94 -5.23 18.72
C SER A 81 -1.47 -3.82 18.47
N GLN A 82 -1.21 -2.89 19.40
CA GLN A 82 -1.52 -1.47 19.22
C GLN A 82 -0.83 -0.85 17.99
N HIS A 83 0.29 -1.42 17.52
CA HIS A 83 0.99 -0.96 16.31
C HIS A 83 0.09 -1.04 15.06
N HIS A 84 -0.76 -2.05 15.00
CA HIS A 84 -1.73 -2.19 13.92
C HIS A 84 -2.81 -1.09 13.95
N LEU A 85 -3.18 -0.60 15.15
CA LEU A 85 -4.12 0.54 15.24
C LEU A 85 -3.47 1.82 14.69
N ILE A 86 -2.19 2.03 14.96
CA ILE A 86 -1.45 3.17 14.44
C ILE A 86 -1.42 3.13 12.91
N ASP A 87 -1.00 2.00 12.34
CA ASP A 87 -0.94 1.79 10.89
C ASP A 87 -2.31 2.01 10.22
N GLN A 88 -3.35 1.38 10.77
CA GLN A 88 -4.72 1.51 10.28
C GLN A 88 -5.26 2.94 10.40
N SER A 89 -4.92 3.66 11.48
CA SER A 89 -5.34 5.04 11.69
C SER A 89 -4.64 5.99 10.71
N ILE A 90 -3.34 5.78 10.42
CA ILE A 90 -2.62 6.52 9.40
C ILE A 90 -3.29 6.29 8.04
N ARG A 91 -3.58 5.05 7.67
CA ARG A 91 -4.24 4.71 6.40
C ARG A 91 -5.65 5.32 6.32
N ASN A 92 -6.44 5.27 7.39
CA ASN A 92 -7.77 5.87 7.42
C ASN A 92 -7.76 7.39 7.29
N SER A 93 -6.66 8.06 7.66
CA SER A 93 -6.54 9.51 7.48
C SER A 93 -6.61 9.95 6.01
N ILE A 94 -6.32 9.06 5.05
CA ILE A 94 -6.48 9.30 3.61
C ILE A 94 -7.89 9.84 3.30
N SER A 95 -8.93 9.34 3.98
CA SER A 95 -10.31 9.79 3.76
C SER A 95 -10.49 11.31 3.92
N LYS A 96 -9.71 11.94 4.78
CA LYS A 96 -9.78 13.40 5.03
C LYS A 96 -9.26 14.23 3.86
N TYR A 97 -8.47 13.62 2.98
CA TYR A 97 -7.76 14.29 1.89
C TYR A 97 -8.30 13.90 0.50
N LEU A 98 -9.43 13.19 0.46
CA LEU A 98 -10.18 12.88 -0.76
C LEU A 98 -11.25 13.94 -1.06
N THR A 99 -11.04 15.19 -0.65
CA THR A 99 -11.99 16.31 -0.83
C THR A 99 -12.21 16.66 -2.30
N ASP A 100 -11.15 16.54 -3.11
CA ASP A 100 -11.18 16.85 -4.55
C ASP A 100 -11.76 15.71 -5.40
N ALA A 101 -11.99 14.56 -4.80
CA ALA A 101 -12.56 13.42 -5.49
C ALA A 101 -14.09 13.52 -5.51
N SER A 102 -14.71 13.35 -6.67
CA SER A 102 -16.16 13.21 -6.82
C SER A 102 -16.60 11.79 -6.47
N ASP A 103 -17.90 11.60 -6.21
CA ASP A 103 -18.45 10.29 -5.84
C ASP A 103 -18.23 9.19 -6.89
N ASP A 104 -18.08 9.59 -8.17
CA ASP A 104 -17.84 8.67 -9.29
C ASP A 104 -16.35 8.43 -9.57
N ASP A 105 -15.45 9.08 -8.84
CA ASP A 105 -14.02 8.87 -9.02
C ASP A 105 -13.54 7.57 -8.38
N TRP A 106 -12.42 7.07 -8.87
CA TRP A 106 -11.82 5.82 -8.46
C TRP A 106 -10.68 6.05 -7.50
N ILE A 107 -10.70 5.31 -6.41
CA ILE A 107 -9.72 5.42 -5.34
C ILE A 107 -8.93 4.12 -5.24
N ILE A 108 -7.64 4.17 -5.50
CA ILE A 108 -6.69 3.08 -5.25
C ILE A 108 -6.14 3.27 -3.84
N ILE A 109 -6.23 2.24 -3.01
CA ILE A 109 -5.60 2.17 -1.69
C ILE A 109 -4.56 1.06 -1.72
N SER A 110 -3.32 1.41 -1.45
CA SER A 110 -2.18 0.47 -1.40
C SER A 110 -1.14 0.89 -0.36
N ASP A 111 -0.20 0.01 -0.09
CA ASP A 111 1.06 0.42 0.50
C ASP A 111 2.01 0.86 -0.63
N ILE A 112 3.02 1.68 -0.32
CA ILE A 112 3.88 2.28 -1.35
C ILE A 112 4.62 1.23 -2.17
N ASP A 113 4.94 0.09 -1.56
CA ASP A 113 5.63 -1.04 -2.18
C ASP A 113 4.72 -1.99 -2.97
N GLU A 114 3.41 -1.72 -2.99
CA GLU A 114 2.41 -2.43 -3.78
C GLU A 114 2.08 -1.65 -5.05
N LEU A 115 2.86 -1.83 -6.11
CA LEU A 115 2.71 -1.10 -7.37
C LEU A 115 1.66 -1.75 -8.28
N PRO A 116 0.52 -1.09 -8.55
CA PRO A 116 -0.47 -1.58 -9.52
C PRO A 116 0.08 -1.57 -10.95
N ASN A 117 -0.38 -2.50 -11.76
CA ASN A 117 -0.05 -2.50 -13.19
C ASN A 117 -0.91 -1.45 -13.93
N PRO A 118 -0.31 -0.44 -14.60
CA PRO A 118 -1.05 0.60 -15.30
C PRO A 118 -1.94 0.06 -16.42
N VAL A 119 -1.53 -0.99 -17.12
CA VAL A 119 -2.33 -1.62 -18.19
C VAL A 119 -3.64 -2.18 -17.65
N VAL A 120 -3.60 -2.76 -16.45
CA VAL A 120 -4.79 -3.32 -15.80
C VAL A 120 -5.72 -2.20 -15.29
N ILE A 121 -5.14 -1.08 -14.81
CA ILE A 121 -5.91 0.11 -14.41
C ILE A 121 -6.68 0.69 -15.61
N GLN A 122 -6.10 0.71 -16.80
CA GLN A 122 -6.78 1.21 -18.01
C GLN A 122 -7.97 0.34 -18.44
N ASN A 123 -7.91 -0.97 -18.15
CA ASN A 123 -8.82 -1.98 -18.74
C ASN A 123 -9.74 -2.67 -17.71
N PHE A 124 -9.82 -2.21 -16.45
CA PHE A 124 -10.70 -2.83 -15.47
C PHE A 124 -12.20 -2.61 -15.79
N ASP A 125 -13.06 -3.52 -15.33
CA ASP A 125 -14.52 -3.41 -15.52
C ASP A 125 -15.11 -2.35 -14.55
N LYS A 126 -15.45 -1.20 -15.10
CA LYS A 126 -16.01 -0.04 -14.35
C LYS A 126 -17.40 -0.28 -13.77
N ARG A 127 -18.08 -1.37 -14.12
CA ARG A 127 -19.38 -1.76 -13.53
C ARG A 127 -19.19 -2.40 -12.16
N LYS A 128 -17.98 -2.85 -11.83
CA LYS A 128 -17.65 -3.45 -10.54
C LYS A 128 -17.32 -2.39 -9.51
N LYS A 129 -17.89 -2.53 -8.30
CA LYS A 129 -17.67 -1.57 -7.20
C LYS A 129 -16.25 -1.62 -6.65
N TYR A 130 -15.64 -2.81 -6.66
CA TYR A 130 -14.34 -3.09 -6.05
C TYR A 130 -13.49 -3.92 -7.00
N SER A 131 -12.20 -3.66 -7.00
CA SER A 131 -11.23 -4.45 -7.76
C SER A 131 -10.01 -4.73 -6.88
N PHE A 132 -9.49 -5.95 -6.96
CA PHE A 132 -8.34 -6.41 -6.19
C PHE A 132 -7.23 -6.81 -7.14
N PHE A 133 -6.08 -6.16 -7.00
CA PHE A 133 -4.93 -6.41 -7.84
C PHE A 133 -4.21 -7.67 -7.36
N LYS A 134 -4.14 -8.69 -8.21
CA LYS A 134 -3.35 -9.89 -7.97
C LYS A 134 -1.92 -9.63 -8.38
N GLN A 135 -1.10 -9.32 -7.39
CA GLN A 135 0.27 -8.85 -7.57
C GLN A 135 1.29 -9.98 -7.37
N GLN A 136 2.40 -9.90 -8.11
CA GLN A 136 3.54 -10.77 -7.92
C GLN A 136 4.41 -10.24 -6.80
N LEU A 137 4.91 -11.13 -5.95
CA LEU A 137 5.72 -10.79 -4.80
C LEU A 137 7.21 -10.86 -5.13
N PHE A 138 7.94 -9.80 -4.78
CA PHE A 138 9.39 -9.68 -4.92
C PHE A 138 10.00 -9.28 -3.58
N TYR A 139 11.11 -9.92 -3.21
CA TYR A 139 11.84 -9.59 -1.98
C TYR A 139 13.21 -9.01 -2.30
N TYR A 140 13.59 -7.98 -1.59
CA TYR A 140 14.93 -7.38 -1.54
C TYR A 140 15.42 -6.72 -2.83
N LYS A 141 15.13 -7.30 -4.00
CA LYS A 141 15.50 -6.79 -5.33
C LYS A 141 14.29 -6.82 -6.27
N PHE A 142 14.26 -5.94 -7.26
CA PHE A 142 13.18 -5.87 -8.27
C PHE A 142 13.06 -7.11 -9.15
N ASN A 143 14.11 -7.91 -9.25
CA ASN A 143 14.16 -9.14 -10.05
C ASN A 143 14.13 -10.42 -9.22
N LEU A 144 14.05 -10.35 -7.90
CA LEU A 144 14.01 -11.52 -7.02
C LEU A 144 12.55 -11.88 -6.70
N LYS A 145 11.90 -12.58 -7.62
CA LYS A 145 10.52 -13.02 -7.49
C LYS A 145 10.38 -14.16 -6.48
N CYS A 146 9.45 -14.03 -5.56
CA CYS A 146 9.05 -15.12 -4.67
C CYS A 146 8.05 -16.04 -5.39
N ILE A 147 8.42 -17.31 -5.56
CA ILE A 147 7.57 -18.35 -6.19
C ILE A 147 6.89 -19.26 -5.16
N LEU A 148 7.29 -19.18 -3.90
CA LEU A 148 6.81 -20.06 -2.83
C LEU A 148 5.56 -19.53 -2.13
N GLU A 149 5.31 -18.24 -2.23
CA GLU A 149 4.15 -17.60 -1.60
C GLU A 149 3.01 -17.40 -2.62
N PRO A 150 1.74 -17.46 -2.14
CA PRO A 150 0.60 -17.16 -2.99
C PRO A 150 0.63 -15.71 -3.48
N PRO A 151 -0.10 -15.39 -4.55
CA PRO A 151 -0.21 -14.02 -5.03
C PRO A 151 -0.68 -13.06 -3.95
N TRP A 152 -0.15 -11.84 -3.98
CA TRP A 152 -0.48 -10.79 -3.04
C TRP A 152 -1.67 -9.96 -3.53
N TYR A 153 -2.66 -9.74 -2.67
CA TYR A 153 -3.83 -8.90 -2.97
C TYR A 153 -3.76 -7.59 -2.17
N GLY A 154 -2.69 -6.84 -2.36
CA GLY A 154 -2.41 -5.62 -1.62
C GLY A 154 -3.20 -4.41 -2.13
N SER A 155 -2.87 -3.95 -3.33
CA SER A 155 -3.57 -2.81 -3.93
C SER A 155 -5.03 -3.11 -4.19
N ARG A 156 -5.90 -2.12 -3.92
CA ARG A 156 -7.34 -2.24 -4.09
C ARG A 156 -7.92 -0.98 -4.68
N LEU A 157 -8.88 -1.14 -5.57
CA LEU A 157 -9.56 -0.08 -6.28
C LEU A 157 -11.04 -0.08 -5.91
N CYS A 158 -11.61 1.10 -5.67
CA CYS A 158 -13.00 1.28 -5.29
C CYS A 158 -13.53 2.60 -5.86
N VAL A 159 -14.80 2.63 -6.29
CA VAL A 159 -15.48 3.90 -6.57
C VAL A 159 -15.67 4.64 -5.23
N LYS A 160 -15.40 5.95 -5.19
CA LYS A 160 -15.40 6.73 -3.94
C LYS A 160 -16.69 6.59 -3.14
N ARG A 161 -17.87 6.65 -3.79
CA ARG A 161 -19.18 6.51 -3.10
C ARG A 161 -19.35 5.21 -2.32
N TYR A 162 -18.56 4.16 -2.66
CA TYR A 162 -18.59 2.87 -1.96
C TYR A 162 -17.45 2.69 -0.98
N LEU A 163 -16.54 3.66 -0.86
CA LEU A 163 -15.42 3.62 0.06
C LEU A 163 -15.88 3.99 1.48
N LYS A 164 -16.05 3.01 2.36
CA LYS A 164 -16.39 3.27 3.77
C LYS A 164 -15.22 3.85 4.55
N SER A 165 -14.05 3.26 4.40
CA SER A 165 -12.75 3.79 4.81
C SER A 165 -11.63 3.06 4.08
N PRO A 166 -10.43 3.65 3.98
CA PRO A 166 -9.26 3.01 3.37
C PRO A 166 -8.93 1.65 4.00
N GLN A 167 -8.91 1.58 5.33
CA GLN A 167 -8.63 0.31 6.03
C GLN A 167 -9.73 -0.72 5.86
N TRP A 168 -11.00 -0.28 5.82
CA TRP A 168 -12.10 -1.20 5.53
C TRP A 168 -11.94 -1.84 4.15
N LEU A 169 -11.56 -1.06 3.12
CA LEU A 169 -11.31 -1.59 1.77
C LEU A 169 -10.18 -2.62 1.79
N ARG A 170 -9.10 -2.35 2.54
CA ARG A 170 -7.98 -3.29 2.74
C ARG A 170 -8.39 -4.58 3.46
N ASN A 171 -9.40 -4.52 4.31
CA ASN A 171 -9.87 -5.66 5.12
C ASN A 171 -10.90 -6.54 4.39
N ILE A 172 -11.43 -6.15 3.23
CA ILE A 172 -12.34 -6.98 2.46
C ILE A 172 -11.62 -8.28 2.12
N LYS A 173 -12.21 -9.41 2.48
CA LYS A 173 -11.66 -10.72 2.12
C LYS A 173 -11.75 -10.94 0.63
N VAL A 174 -10.62 -11.23 0.01
CA VAL A 174 -10.59 -11.64 -1.39
C VAL A 174 -11.07 -13.09 -1.47
N ASN A 175 -12.06 -13.33 -2.28
CA ASN A 175 -12.54 -14.68 -2.57
C ASN A 175 -12.18 -14.98 -4.02
N ASP A 176 -11.01 -15.58 -4.21
CA ASP A 176 -10.50 -16.08 -5.51
C ASP A 176 -10.87 -17.54 -5.74
N GLY A 177 -11.64 -18.12 -4.82
CA GLY A 177 -11.98 -19.54 -4.84
C GLY A 177 -13.02 -19.92 -5.88
N ASN A 178 -12.97 -21.19 -6.29
CA ASN A 178 -13.75 -21.86 -7.33
C ASN A 178 -15.27 -21.98 -7.05
N ASN A 179 -15.79 -21.26 -6.06
CA ASN A 179 -17.21 -21.34 -5.73
C ASN A 179 -18.02 -20.39 -6.62
N PHE A 180 -18.53 -20.94 -7.75
CA PHE A 180 -19.29 -20.22 -8.78
C PHE A 180 -20.47 -19.41 -8.19
N PHE A 181 -21.18 -19.97 -7.21
CA PHE A 181 -22.30 -19.30 -6.54
C PHE A 181 -21.86 -18.07 -5.74
N LYS A 182 -20.71 -18.10 -5.06
CA LYS A 182 -20.19 -16.95 -4.33
C LYS A 182 -19.72 -15.83 -5.26
N LYS A 183 -19.20 -16.16 -6.43
CA LYS A 183 -18.75 -15.18 -7.44
C LYS A 183 -19.88 -14.26 -7.91
N PHE A 184 -21.11 -14.77 -7.93
CA PHE A 184 -22.30 -14.02 -8.37
C PHE A 184 -22.75 -12.96 -7.33
N PHE A 185 -22.52 -13.22 -6.04
CA PHE A 185 -22.94 -12.31 -4.96
C PHE A 185 -21.90 -11.22 -4.64
N TYR A 186 -20.64 -11.37 -5.09
CA TYR A 186 -19.60 -10.37 -4.84
C TYR A 186 -19.48 -9.41 -6.01
N ASN A 187 -19.80 -8.12 -5.77
CA ASN A 187 -19.63 -7.08 -6.78
C ASN A 187 -18.18 -6.60 -6.84
N HIS A 188 -17.24 -7.54 -6.98
CA HIS A 188 -15.82 -7.25 -7.15
C HIS A 188 -15.24 -8.04 -8.32
N GLN A 189 -14.09 -7.59 -8.80
CA GLN A 189 -13.27 -8.31 -9.77
C GLN A 189 -11.86 -8.53 -9.22
N ILE A 190 -11.23 -9.60 -9.66
CA ILE A 190 -9.81 -9.84 -9.47
C ILE A 190 -9.12 -9.41 -10.76
N LEU A 191 -8.14 -8.54 -10.63
CA LEU A 191 -7.34 -8.03 -11.72
C LEU A 191 -6.09 -8.91 -11.83
N GLU A 192 -6.13 -9.87 -12.74
CA GLU A 192 -4.97 -10.72 -13.03
C GLU A 192 -3.82 -9.87 -13.58
N ASN A 193 -2.57 -10.30 -13.38
CA ASN A 193 -1.37 -9.50 -13.67
C ASN A 193 -1.44 -8.10 -13.05
N GLY A 194 -2.01 -8.01 -11.85
CA GLY A 194 -2.37 -6.77 -11.18
C GLY A 194 -1.18 -5.90 -10.75
N GLY A 195 0.05 -6.36 -10.96
CA GLY A 195 1.26 -5.59 -10.67
C GLY A 195 2.23 -6.31 -9.75
N TRP A 196 2.93 -5.54 -8.92
CA TRP A 196 4.10 -6.01 -8.16
C TRP A 196 4.03 -5.55 -6.72
N HIS A 197 4.41 -6.42 -5.80
CA HIS A 197 4.68 -6.07 -4.41
C HIS A 197 6.20 -6.23 -4.15
N PHE A 198 6.87 -5.10 -3.95
CA PHE A 198 8.33 -5.02 -3.76
C PHE A 198 8.70 -4.95 -2.29
N SER A 199 8.58 -6.07 -1.60
CA SER A 199 8.87 -6.12 -0.17
C SER A 199 10.36 -5.93 0.12
N SER A 200 10.65 -4.95 0.97
CA SER A 200 12.01 -4.72 1.51
C SER A 200 13.10 -4.49 0.45
N VAL A 201 12.77 -3.78 -0.65
CA VAL A 201 13.77 -3.36 -1.65
C VAL A 201 14.56 -2.20 -1.09
N LYS A 202 15.59 -2.53 -0.29
CA LYS A 202 16.47 -1.60 0.42
C LYS A 202 17.85 -2.24 0.61
N LYS A 203 18.84 -1.46 1.05
CA LYS A 203 20.15 -1.99 1.48
C LYS A 203 19.97 -2.86 2.72
N PRO A 204 20.81 -3.87 2.96
CA PRO A 204 20.70 -4.78 4.11
C PRO A 204 20.55 -4.07 5.46
N SER A 205 21.35 -3.04 5.73
CA SER A 205 21.25 -2.23 6.96
C SER A 205 19.91 -1.48 7.11
N GLU A 206 19.34 -1.01 6.00
CA GLU A 206 18.04 -0.34 5.98
C GLU A 206 16.88 -1.34 6.16
N ILE A 207 17.05 -2.59 5.66
CA ILE A 207 16.11 -3.68 5.90
C ILE A 207 16.03 -3.98 7.40
N ILE A 208 17.17 -4.07 8.09
CA ILE A 208 17.21 -4.26 9.54
C ILE A 208 16.48 -3.13 10.26
N THR A 209 16.71 -1.89 9.84
CA THR A 209 16.03 -0.71 10.41
C THR A 209 14.50 -0.79 10.18
N LYS A 210 14.06 -1.19 8.97
CA LYS A 210 12.65 -1.41 8.66
C LYS A 210 12.07 -2.51 9.54
N LEU A 211 12.73 -3.68 9.66
CA LEU A 211 12.27 -4.80 10.50
C LEU A 211 12.14 -4.40 11.98
N LYS A 212 13.07 -3.60 12.52
CA LYS A 212 13.00 -3.08 13.88
C LYS A 212 11.81 -2.13 14.10
N SER A 213 11.34 -1.43 13.07
CA SER A 213 10.23 -0.48 13.12
C SER A 213 8.89 -1.05 12.63
N PHE A 214 8.87 -2.30 12.15
CA PHE A 214 7.73 -2.94 11.52
C PHE A 214 6.57 -3.22 12.48
N ALA A 215 5.33 -3.12 11.99
CA ALA A 215 4.13 -3.34 12.81
C ALA A 215 3.95 -4.81 13.21
N HIS A 216 4.39 -5.75 12.36
CA HIS A 216 4.29 -7.19 12.57
C HIS A 216 5.53 -7.77 13.25
N ASN A 217 5.88 -7.26 14.44
CA ASN A 217 7.04 -7.71 15.19
C ASN A 217 7.02 -9.20 15.54
N GLU A 218 5.83 -9.79 15.66
CA GLU A 218 5.66 -11.21 15.94
C GLU A 218 6.25 -12.11 14.83
N LEU A 219 6.45 -11.55 13.63
CA LEU A 219 7.06 -12.27 12.50
C LEU A 219 8.57 -12.08 12.42
N VAL A 220 9.14 -11.13 13.18
CA VAL A 220 10.57 -10.80 13.12
C VAL A 220 11.33 -11.66 14.14
N LYS A 221 12.12 -12.59 13.65
CA LYS A 221 13.02 -13.42 14.47
C LYS A 221 14.40 -12.75 14.56
N GLU A 222 15.14 -13.03 15.63
CA GLU A 222 16.43 -12.38 15.93
C GLU A 222 17.44 -12.55 14.79
N TYR A 223 17.54 -13.75 14.19
CA TYR A 223 18.45 -13.99 13.07
C TYR A 223 18.14 -13.14 11.82
N MET A 224 16.90 -12.65 11.66
CA MET A 224 16.52 -11.77 10.56
C MET A 224 17.09 -10.35 10.72
N LEU A 225 17.63 -10.02 11.89
CA LEU A 225 18.28 -8.75 12.19
C LEU A 225 19.81 -8.80 11.97
N ASP A 226 20.33 -9.92 11.49
CA ASP A 226 21.73 -10.09 11.11
C ASP A 226 21.93 -9.66 9.65
N GLU A 227 22.91 -8.79 9.42
CA GLU A 227 23.19 -8.23 8.09
C GLU A 227 23.73 -9.30 7.13
N ASN A 228 24.54 -10.25 7.62
CA ASN A 228 25.07 -11.33 6.80
C ASN A 228 23.97 -12.30 6.40
N TYR A 229 23.02 -12.58 7.30
CA TYR A 229 21.84 -13.37 6.95
C TYR A 229 21.06 -12.72 5.79
N ILE A 230 20.81 -11.39 5.86
CA ILE A 230 20.12 -10.67 4.80
C ILE A 230 20.93 -10.69 3.50
N LYS A 231 22.24 -10.43 3.55
CA LYS A 231 23.14 -10.50 2.37
C LYS A 231 23.08 -11.88 1.70
N ASN A 232 23.14 -12.94 2.47
CA ASN A 232 23.04 -14.31 1.96
C ASN A 232 21.68 -14.60 1.30
N LYS A 233 20.58 -14.05 1.86
CA LYS A 233 19.24 -14.17 1.25
C LYS A 233 19.08 -13.39 -0.04
N ILE A 234 19.77 -12.26 -0.18
CA ILE A 234 19.76 -11.43 -1.39
C ILE A 234 20.55 -12.07 -2.54
N GLY A 235 21.43 -13.01 -2.21
CA GLY A 235 22.44 -13.56 -3.12
C GLY A 235 23.56 -12.56 -3.37
N ASN A 236 24.78 -12.98 -3.16
CA ASN A 236 25.95 -12.19 -3.52
C ASN A 236 26.03 -12.03 -5.03
#